data_4ba482e40d28c63df1c59d5591c24b99
#
_entry.id   4ba482e40d28c63df1c59d5591c24b99
#
_cell.length_a   1.000
_cell.length_b   1.000
_cell.length_c   1.000
_cell.angle_alpha   90.00
_cell.angle_beta   90.00
_cell.angle_gamma   90.00
#
_symmetry.space_group_name_H-M   'P 1'
#
loop_
_entity.id
_entity.type
_entity.pdbx_description
1 polymer ?
#
loop_
_entity_poly.entity_id
_entity_poly.type
_entity_poly.pdbx_seq_one_letter_code
_entity_poly.pdbx_strand_id
1 'polypeptide(L)'
;MATRTTLAALALLLLVGCAKPMRDDLYVLMPDQEGKTGALSVQSGGQQAVLDQPYASARVTEPGRVAAGSVTEQEARQAFGAALEAQPARPTSFILYFLEGRDELTADSRALLGRILDEIARRPAPEIVAIGHTDRVGAMPYNDALSLRRAERVRDELVTVGIAADRIRVAGRGEREPLVPTPDEVAEARNRRVEINVR
;
A
#
# COMPACT_ATOMS: atom_id res chain seq x y z
N MET A 1 -88.57 4.85 -13.08
CA MET A 1 -87.61 4.23 -13.98
C MET A 1 -86.26 4.82 -13.66
N ALA A 2 -85.40 4.08 -12.94
CA ALA A 2 -84.08 4.57 -12.50
C ALA A 2 -83.04 3.73 -13.23
N THR A 3 -82.25 4.34 -14.12
CA THR A 3 -81.14 3.75 -14.84
C THR A 3 -79.86 3.79 -13.97
N ARG A 4 -79.47 2.63 -13.56
CA ARG A 4 -78.19 2.45 -12.83
C ARG A 4 -77.06 2.42 -13.86
N THR A 5 -76.25 3.45 -13.86
CA THR A 5 -74.91 3.47 -14.57
C THR A 5 -73.85 2.92 -13.64
N THR A 6 -73.36 1.74 -13.94
CA THR A 6 -72.21 1.12 -13.28
C THR A 6 -70.95 1.74 -13.83
N LEU A 7 -70.18 2.50 -12.99
CA LEU A 7 -68.84 2.92 -13.28
C LEU A 7 -67.86 1.74 -13.03
N ALA A 8 -67.27 1.21 -14.09
CA ALA A 8 -66.17 0.29 -14.00
C ALA A 8 -64.90 1.07 -13.76
N ALA A 9 -64.36 1.06 -12.54
CA ALA A 9 -63.06 1.62 -12.21
C ALA A 9 -61.95 0.65 -12.67
N LEU A 10 -61.28 0.99 -13.77
CA LEU A 10 -60.10 0.29 -14.26
C LEU A 10 -58.89 0.64 -13.39
N ALA A 11 -58.57 -0.20 -12.41
CA ALA A 11 -57.36 -0.07 -11.60
C ALA A 11 -56.15 -0.47 -12.44
N LEU A 12 -55.43 0.51 -12.99
CA LEU A 12 -54.15 0.33 -13.65
C LEU A 12 -53.07 0.10 -12.58
N LEU A 13 -52.76 -1.17 -12.26
CA LEU A 13 -51.62 -1.52 -11.42
C LEU A 13 -50.33 -1.20 -12.19
N LEU A 14 -49.71 -0.09 -11.85
CA LEU A 14 -48.34 0.21 -12.23
C LEU A 14 -47.39 -0.77 -11.50
N LEU A 15 -47.07 -1.86 -12.14
CA LEU A 15 -45.94 -2.73 -11.75
C LEU A 15 -44.65 -1.94 -11.97
N VAL A 16 -44.22 -1.17 -10.96
CA VAL A 16 -42.85 -0.67 -10.88
C VAL A 16 -41.97 -1.87 -10.61
N GLY A 17 -41.60 -2.57 -11.67
CA GLY A 17 -40.58 -3.58 -11.59
C GLY A 17 -39.30 -2.89 -11.15
N CYS A 18 -38.74 -3.29 -10.00
CA CYS A 18 -37.37 -2.96 -9.63
C CYS A 18 -36.44 -3.54 -10.72
N ALA A 19 -36.16 -2.74 -11.74
CA ALA A 19 -35.09 -3.09 -12.69
C ALA A 19 -33.82 -3.21 -11.88
N LYS A 20 -33.29 -4.42 -11.75
CA LYS A 20 -31.94 -4.62 -11.23
C LYS A 20 -31.02 -3.69 -12.05
N PRO A 21 -30.22 -2.82 -11.40
CA PRO A 21 -29.27 -2.01 -12.15
C PRO A 21 -28.40 -2.96 -12.99
N MET A 22 -28.35 -2.71 -14.29
CA MET A 22 -27.46 -3.45 -15.18
C MET A 22 -26.03 -3.26 -14.64
N ARG A 23 -25.35 -4.35 -14.36
CA ARG A 23 -23.99 -4.34 -13.90
C ARG A 23 -23.12 -3.84 -15.05
N ASP A 24 -22.39 -2.76 -14.84
CA ASP A 24 -21.46 -2.20 -15.79
C ASP A 24 -20.14 -1.93 -15.04
N ASP A 25 -19.41 -3.01 -14.78
CA ASP A 25 -18.15 -2.94 -14.06
C ASP A 25 -17.01 -2.70 -15.05
N LEU A 26 -16.28 -1.62 -14.86
CA LEU A 26 -15.07 -1.31 -15.61
C LEU A 26 -13.83 -1.66 -14.78
N TYR A 27 -12.94 -2.46 -15.36
CA TYR A 27 -11.63 -2.80 -14.84
C TYR A 27 -10.58 -2.16 -15.73
N VAL A 28 -9.60 -1.48 -15.16
CA VAL A 28 -8.48 -0.86 -15.90
C VAL A 28 -7.18 -1.20 -15.20
N LEU A 29 -6.21 -1.72 -15.94
CA LEU A 29 -4.87 -1.96 -15.44
C LEU A 29 -4.04 -0.70 -15.56
N MET A 30 -3.80 -0.02 -14.45
CA MET A 30 -2.99 1.19 -14.42
C MET A 30 -1.52 0.87 -14.14
N PRO A 31 -0.58 1.54 -14.82
CA PRO A 31 0.83 1.45 -14.46
C PRO A 31 1.07 2.04 -13.07
N ASP A 32 2.11 1.58 -12.38
CA ASP A 32 2.60 2.21 -11.16
C ASP A 32 3.32 3.55 -11.45
N GLN A 33 3.85 4.19 -10.40
CA GLN A 33 4.55 5.47 -10.54
C GLN A 33 5.88 5.36 -11.30
N GLU A 34 6.47 4.15 -11.37
CA GLU A 34 7.67 3.85 -12.14
C GLU A 34 7.34 3.41 -13.58
N GLY A 35 6.06 3.43 -13.96
CA GLY A 35 5.59 3.01 -15.28
C GLY A 35 5.52 1.51 -15.49
N LYS A 36 5.73 0.71 -14.42
CA LYS A 36 5.62 -0.75 -14.50
C LYS A 36 4.17 -1.18 -14.45
N THR A 37 3.85 -2.20 -15.21
CA THR A 37 2.51 -2.79 -15.28
C THR A 37 2.59 -4.26 -14.93
N GLY A 38 1.71 -4.72 -14.07
CA GLY A 38 1.51 -6.14 -13.77
C GLY A 38 0.58 -6.80 -14.78
N ALA A 39 -0.10 -7.85 -14.35
CA ALA A 39 -1.17 -8.48 -15.12
C ALA A 39 -2.40 -8.70 -14.24
N LEU A 40 -3.59 -8.49 -14.82
CA LEU A 40 -4.87 -8.69 -14.17
C LEU A 40 -5.74 -9.61 -15.00
N SER A 41 -6.28 -10.67 -14.41
CA SER A 41 -7.27 -11.53 -15.06
C SER A 41 -8.67 -11.19 -14.57
N VAL A 42 -9.55 -10.84 -15.50
CA VAL A 42 -10.97 -10.56 -15.24
C VAL A 42 -11.80 -11.74 -15.77
N GLN A 43 -12.58 -12.35 -14.89
CA GLN A 43 -13.42 -13.52 -15.23
C GLN A 43 -14.87 -13.26 -14.87
N SER A 44 -15.78 -13.65 -15.76
CA SER A 44 -17.23 -13.62 -15.53
C SER A 44 -17.92 -14.65 -16.42
N GLY A 45 -18.80 -15.49 -15.86
CA GLY A 45 -19.64 -16.46 -16.58
C GLY A 45 -18.92 -17.39 -17.54
N GLY A 46 -17.69 -17.79 -17.22
CA GLY A 46 -16.86 -18.67 -18.05
C GLY A 46 -16.03 -17.93 -19.12
N GLN A 47 -16.20 -16.61 -19.27
CA GLN A 47 -15.32 -15.79 -20.10
C GLN A 47 -14.19 -15.19 -19.27
N GLN A 48 -13.02 -14.98 -19.89
CA GLN A 48 -11.84 -14.41 -19.28
C GLN A 48 -11.19 -13.41 -20.21
N ALA A 49 -10.71 -12.31 -19.64
CA ALA A 49 -9.80 -11.36 -20.29
C ALA A 49 -8.56 -11.18 -19.42
N VAL A 50 -7.39 -11.16 -20.06
CA VAL A 50 -6.11 -10.85 -19.41
C VAL A 50 -5.69 -9.45 -19.83
N LEU A 51 -5.46 -8.58 -18.85
CA LEU A 51 -4.96 -7.23 -19.02
C LEU A 51 -3.49 -7.26 -18.62
N ASP A 52 -2.58 -7.01 -19.54
CA ASP A 52 -1.12 -7.07 -19.32
C ASP A 52 -0.37 -5.86 -19.90
N GLN A 53 -1.13 -4.89 -20.42
CA GLN A 53 -0.59 -3.65 -20.94
C GLN A 53 -1.11 -2.45 -20.13
N PRO A 54 -0.35 -1.34 -20.05
CA PRO A 54 -0.83 -0.10 -19.46
C PRO A 54 -2.17 0.33 -20.07
N TYR A 55 -3.12 0.66 -19.20
CA TYR A 55 -4.48 1.09 -19.55
C TYR A 55 -5.30 0.05 -20.35
N ALA A 56 -4.86 -1.21 -20.43
CA ALA A 56 -5.74 -2.29 -20.85
C ALA A 56 -6.97 -2.35 -19.95
N SER A 57 -8.13 -2.60 -20.53
CA SER A 57 -9.41 -2.57 -19.81
C SER A 57 -10.27 -3.81 -20.08
N ALA A 58 -11.14 -4.12 -19.15
CA ALA A 58 -12.22 -5.07 -19.35
C ALA A 58 -13.52 -4.48 -18.79
N ARG A 59 -14.61 -4.62 -19.57
CA ARG A 59 -15.94 -4.22 -19.13
C ARG A 59 -16.82 -5.45 -18.96
N VAL A 60 -17.46 -5.56 -17.81
CA VAL A 60 -18.39 -6.64 -17.49
C VAL A 60 -19.79 -6.05 -17.41
N THR A 61 -20.59 -6.23 -18.47
CA THR A 61 -21.93 -5.62 -18.59
C THR A 61 -23.07 -6.54 -18.18
N GLU A 62 -22.87 -7.84 -18.30
CA GLU A 62 -23.85 -8.87 -17.95
C GLU A 62 -23.12 -10.09 -17.35
N PRO A 63 -23.77 -10.92 -16.53
CA PRO A 63 -23.18 -12.18 -16.10
C PRO A 63 -22.71 -13.00 -17.30
N GLY A 64 -21.40 -13.24 -17.40
CA GLY A 64 -20.79 -14.02 -18.46
C GLY A 64 -20.27 -13.24 -19.65
N ARG A 65 -20.47 -11.93 -19.73
CA ARG A 65 -19.91 -11.13 -20.82
C ARG A 65 -18.75 -10.28 -20.36
N VAL A 66 -17.56 -10.57 -20.87
CA VAL A 66 -16.33 -9.80 -20.63
C VAL A 66 -15.85 -9.23 -21.96
N ALA A 67 -15.86 -7.91 -22.09
CA ALA A 67 -15.34 -7.20 -23.26
C ALA A 67 -13.97 -6.60 -22.92
N ALA A 68 -12.91 -7.14 -23.53
CA ALA A 68 -11.57 -6.57 -23.43
C ALA A 68 -11.43 -5.34 -24.34
N GLY A 69 -10.63 -4.37 -23.90
CA GLY A 69 -10.37 -3.13 -24.62
C GLY A 69 -9.16 -2.38 -24.04
N SER A 70 -9.10 -1.11 -24.33
CA SER A 70 -8.17 -0.19 -23.71
C SER A 70 -8.84 1.17 -23.50
N VAL A 71 -8.35 1.94 -22.55
CA VAL A 71 -8.76 3.32 -22.30
C VAL A 71 -7.53 4.22 -22.33
N THR A 72 -7.73 5.49 -22.52
CA THR A 72 -6.66 6.48 -22.36
C THR A 72 -6.41 6.76 -20.87
N GLU A 73 -5.24 7.31 -20.53
CA GLU A 73 -4.96 7.79 -19.19
C GLU A 73 -6.00 8.80 -18.71
N GLN A 74 -6.43 9.68 -19.60
CA GLN A 74 -7.45 10.69 -19.29
C GLN A 74 -8.79 10.07 -18.92
N GLU A 75 -9.26 9.08 -19.68
CA GLU A 75 -10.50 8.35 -19.40
C GLU A 75 -10.40 7.56 -18.09
N ALA A 76 -9.26 6.92 -17.82
CA ALA A 76 -9.01 6.23 -16.56
C ALA A 76 -9.05 7.20 -15.36
N ARG A 77 -8.40 8.38 -15.48
CA ARG A 77 -8.45 9.42 -14.46
C ARG A 77 -9.85 10.01 -14.27
N GLN A 78 -10.62 10.13 -15.35
CA GLN A 78 -12.00 10.60 -15.30
C GLN A 78 -12.92 9.61 -14.56
N ALA A 79 -12.72 8.31 -14.80
CA ALA A 79 -13.52 7.26 -14.16
C ALA A 79 -13.13 7.01 -12.68
N PHE A 80 -11.83 7.09 -12.35
CA PHE A 80 -11.30 6.66 -11.07
C PHE A 80 -10.64 7.79 -10.26
N GLY A 81 -10.63 9.03 -10.74
CA GLY A 81 -9.89 10.16 -10.14
C GLY A 81 -10.17 10.33 -8.65
N ALA A 82 -11.43 10.36 -8.25
CA ALA A 82 -11.80 10.48 -6.83
C ALA A 82 -11.27 9.31 -5.98
N ALA A 83 -11.29 8.08 -6.50
CA ALA A 83 -10.75 6.90 -5.80
C ALA A 83 -9.23 6.92 -5.74
N LEU A 84 -8.57 7.41 -6.79
CA LEU A 84 -7.11 7.56 -6.83
C LEU A 84 -6.62 8.64 -5.86
N GLU A 85 -7.34 9.77 -5.78
CA GLU A 85 -7.04 10.85 -4.84
C GLU A 85 -7.29 10.47 -3.38
N ALA A 86 -8.25 9.59 -3.14
CA ALA A 86 -8.54 9.06 -1.80
C ALA A 86 -7.54 8.00 -1.31
N GLN A 87 -6.63 7.55 -2.17
CA GLN A 87 -5.61 6.57 -1.77
C GLN A 87 -4.64 7.19 -0.75
N PRO A 88 -4.31 6.49 0.34
CA PRO A 88 -3.29 6.96 1.26
C PRO A 88 -1.94 7.07 0.53
N ALA A 89 -1.12 8.02 0.98
CA ALA A 89 0.25 8.14 0.49
C ALA A 89 1.02 6.83 0.71
N ARG A 90 1.80 6.42 -0.28
CA ARG A 90 2.62 5.21 -0.18
C ARG A 90 3.59 5.30 0.99
N PRO A 91 3.92 4.17 1.63
CA PRO A 91 4.97 4.13 2.64
C PRO A 91 6.29 4.65 2.07
N THR A 92 6.99 5.44 2.87
CA THR A 92 8.35 5.91 2.57
C THR A 92 9.32 5.23 3.52
N SER A 93 10.39 4.66 2.99
CA SER A 93 11.41 3.97 3.77
C SER A 93 12.72 4.74 3.78
N PHE A 94 13.34 4.81 4.96
CA PHE A 94 14.67 5.40 5.18
C PHE A 94 15.57 4.34 5.80
N ILE A 95 16.83 4.29 5.37
CA ILE A 95 17.83 3.36 5.90
C ILE A 95 18.87 4.16 6.67
N LEU A 96 19.04 3.82 7.95
CA LEU A 96 20.03 4.42 8.85
C LEU A 96 21.10 3.39 9.18
N TYR A 97 22.37 3.77 9.03
CA TYR A 97 23.52 2.93 9.33
C TYR A 97 24.18 3.35 10.63
N PHE A 98 24.79 2.38 11.30
CA PHE A 98 25.53 2.55 12.54
C PHE A 98 27.05 2.49 12.30
N LEU A 99 27.79 3.16 13.15
CA LEU A 99 29.24 3.02 13.22
C LEU A 99 29.61 1.60 13.66
N GLU A 100 30.74 1.10 13.18
CA GLU A 100 31.22 -0.22 13.53
C GLU A 100 31.48 -0.35 15.04
N GLY A 101 30.96 -1.43 15.64
CA GLY A 101 31.14 -1.70 17.06
C GLY A 101 30.46 -0.69 18.02
N ARG A 102 29.63 0.21 17.51
CA ARG A 102 28.94 1.24 18.31
C ARG A 102 27.45 1.28 18.02
N ASP A 103 26.67 1.73 19.00
CA ASP A 103 25.25 2.01 18.84
C ASP A 103 25.01 3.51 18.51
N GLU A 104 25.89 4.05 17.64
CA GLU A 104 25.83 5.44 17.18
C GLU A 104 25.57 5.47 15.67
N LEU A 105 24.67 6.39 15.26
CA LEU A 105 24.41 6.61 13.84
C LEU A 105 25.61 7.25 13.15
N THR A 106 25.83 6.87 11.88
CA THR A 106 26.78 7.58 11.01
C THR A 106 26.34 9.04 10.82
N ALA A 107 27.27 9.91 10.41
CA ALA A 107 26.94 11.31 10.14
C ALA A 107 25.86 11.46 9.07
N ASP A 108 25.95 10.69 7.99
CA ASP A 108 24.96 10.68 6.90
C ASP A 108 23.59 10.22 7.40
N SER A 109 23.54 9.18 8.24
CA SER A 109 22.29 8.68 8.82
C SER A 109 21.66 9.71 9.77
N ARG A 110 22.47 10.43 10.52
CA ARG A 110 21.99 11.52 11.38
C ARG A 110 21.44 12.69 10.56
N ALA A 111 22.03 13.01 9.43
CA ALA A 111 21.51 14.02 8.52
C ALA A 111 20.14 13.65 7.90
N LEU A 112 19.82 12.33 7.78
CA LEU A 112 18.52 11.88 7.30
C LEU A 112 17.37 12.12 8.30
N LEU A 113 17.65 12.32 9.59
CA LEU A 113 16.60 12.52 10.60
C LEU A 113 15.69 13.71 10.25
N GLY A 114 16.25 14.80 9.73
CA GLY A 114 15.46 15.95 9.26
C GLY A 114 14.48 15.58 8.16
N ARG A 115 14.92 14.80 7.18
CA ARG A 115 14.05 14.31 6.07
C ARG A 115 12.95 13.36 6.56
N ILE A 116 13.24 12.55 7.56
CA ILE A 116 12.26 11.67 8.20
C ILE A 116 11.18 12.52 8.90
N LEU A 117 11.58 13.57 9.60
CA LEU A 117 10.64 14.50 10.23
C LEU A 117 9.75 15.21 9.22
N ASP A 118 10.33 15.69 8.12
CA ASP A 118 9.57 16.31 7.03
C ASP A 118 8.54 15.35 6.44
N GLU A 119 8.91 14.08 6.25
CA GLU A 119 8.00 13.06 5.75
C GLU A 119 6.87 12.75 6.73
N ILE A 120 7.18 12.65 8.02
CA ILE A 120 6.18 12.44 9.08
C ILE A 120 5.20 13.63 9.13
N ALA A 121 5.70 14.87 9.02
CA ALA A 121 4.88 16.07 9.07
C ALA A 121 3.91 16.22 7.89
N ARG A 122 4.22 15.61 6.74
CA ARG A 122 3.33 15.61 5.55
C ARG A 122 2.15 14.68 5.69
N ARG A 123 2.15 13.77 6.66
CA ARG A 123 1.11 12.75 6.82
C ARG A 123 0.13 13.13 7.92
N PRO A 124 -1.18 13.09 7.68
CA PRO A 124 -2.17 13.49 8.70
C PRO A 124 -2.20 12.56 9.91
N ALA A 125 -1.90 11.27 9.70
CA ALA A 125 -1.89 10.25 10.75
C ALA A 125 -0.72 9.27 10.53
N PRO A 126 0.54 9.70 10.73
CA PRO A 126 1.69 8.87 10.42
C PRO A 126 1.81 7.69 11.38
N GLU A 127 2.02 6.51 10.83
CA GLU A 127 2.51 5.33 11.55
C GLU A 127 3.99 5.15 11.24
N ILE A 128 4.81 4.99 12.27
CA ILE A 128 6.26 4.86 12.15
C ILE A 128 6.68 3.52 12.69
N VAL A 129 7.46 2.78 11.91
CA VAL A 129 8.05 1.51 12.33
C VAL A 129 9.55 1.58 12.13
N ALA A 130 10.33 1.42 13.22
CA ALA A 130 11.77 1.28 13.18
C ALA A 130 12.15 -0.20 13.30
N ILE A 131 12.84 -0.74 12.29
CA ILE A 131 13.20 -2.17 12.19
C ILE A 131 14.71 -2.30 12.18
N GLY A 132 15.27 -2.89 13.22
CA GLY A 132 16.72 -3.11 13.34
C GLY A 132 17.17 -4.42 12.71
N HIS A 133 18.37 -4.38 12.13
CA HIS A 133 19.04 -5.52 11.52
C HIS A 133 20.51 -5.59 11.94
N THR A 134 21.09 -6.78 11.82
CA THR A 134 22.53 -7.03 12.03
C THR A 134 23.13 -7.70 10.80
N ASP A 135 24.46 -7.73 10.74
CA ASP A 135 25.15 -8.71 9.91
C ASP A 135 25.12 -10.10 10.58
N ARG A 136 25.78 -11.07 9.99
CA ARG A 136 25.77 -12.47 10.43
C ARG A 136 26.97 -12.84 11.32
N VAL A 137 27.58 -11.83 11.95
CA VAL A 137 28.67 -12.07 12.92
C VAL A 137 28.06 -12.26 14.30
N GLY A 138 28.41 -13.38 14.95
CA GLY A 138 27.95 -13.73 16.29
C GLY A 138 26.67 -14.54 16.34
N ALA A 139 26.26 -14.92 17.56
CA ALA A 139 25.13 -15.80 17.76
C ALA A 139 23.78 -15.11 17.45
N MET A 140 22.85 -15.84 16.85
CA MET A 140 21.52 -15.35 16.49
C MET A 140 20.74 -14.70 17.66
N PRO A 141 20.72 -15.24 18.89
CA PRO A 141 20.04 -14.59 20.01
C PRO A 141 20.66 -13.24 20.40
N TYR A 142 21.98 -13.09 20.23
CA TYR A 142 22.68 -11.83 20.44
C TYR A 142 22.28 -10.82 19.34
N ASN A 143 22.26 -11.25 18.08
CA ASN A 143 21.87 -10.43 16.94
C ASN A 143 20.39 -9.99 17.03
N ASP A 144 19.49 -10.83 17.54
CA ASP A 144 18.09 -10.46 17.81
C ASP A 144 18.02 -9.31 18.83
N ALA A 145 18.69 -9.45 19.96
CA ALA A 145 18.72 -8.43 20.98
C ALA A 145 19.40 -7.13 20.52
N LEU A 146 20.52 -7.24 19.77
CA LEU A 146 21.26 -6.10 19.23
C LEU A 146 20.40 -5.30 18.23
N SER A 147 19.72 -5.99 17.33
CA SER A 147 18.87 -5.36 16.34
C SER A 147 17.70 -4.58 16.99
N LEU A 148 17.08 -5.14 18.02
CA LEU A 148 16.04 -4.46 18.77
C LEU A 148 16.57 -3.21 19.48
N ARG A 149 17.70 -3.30 20.19
CA ARG A 149 18.34 -2.13 20.84
C ARG A 149 18.63 -1.01 19.83
N ARG A 150 19.12 -1.33 18.63
CA ARG A 150 19.36 -0.33 17.59
C ARG A 150 18.08 0.35 17.13
N ALA A 151 16.99 -0.40 16.95
CA ALA A 151 15.68 0.17 16.63
C ALA A 151 15.16 1.09 17.76
N GLU A 152 15.33 0.68 19.01
CA GLU A 152 15.01 1.51 20.20
C GLU A 152 15.84 2.78 20.24
N ARG A 153 17.13 2.70 19.95
CA ARG A 153 18.00 3.87 19.89
C ARG A 153 17.53 4.88 18.83
N VAL A 154 17.14 4.42 17.66
CA VAL A 154 16.58 5.28 16.61
C VAL A 154 15.25 5.88 17.04
N ARG A 155 14.37 5.12 17.69
CA ARG A 155 13.13 5.66 18.29
C ARG A 155 13.48 6.82 19.25
N ASP A 156 14.43 6.62 20.12
CA ASP A 156 14.81 7.64 21.13
C ASP A 156 15.37 8.91 20.46
N GLU A 157 16.16 8.78 19.39
CA GLU A 157 16.60 9.91 18.56
C GLU A 157 15.40 10.66 17.93
N LEU A 158 14.40 9.94 17.40
CA LEU A 158 13.18 10.55 16.87
C LEU A 158 12.35 11.24 17.94
N VAL A 159 12.32 10.69 19.16
CA VAL A 159 11.62 11.32 20.29
C VAL A 159 12.31 12.62 20.71
N THR A 160 13.66 12.67 20.70
CA THR A 160 14.38 13.93 21.04
C THR A 160 14.09 15.06 20.07
N VAL A 161 13.71 14.74 18.83
CA VAL A 161 13.36 15.74 17.81
C VAL A 161 11.85 15.99 17.70
N GLY A 162 11.05 15.47 18.66
CA GLY A 162 9.66 15.86 18.87
C GLY A 162 8.60 14.85 18.42
N ILE A 163 8.97 13.63 18.01
CA ILE A 163 7.99 12.59 17.68
C ILE A 163 7.54 11.88 18.96
N ALA A 164 6.23 11.75 19.17
CA ALA A 164 5.68 11.05 20.33
C ALA A 164 6.05 9.54 20.28
N ALA A 165 6.55 9.01 21.40
CA ALA A 165 7.07 7.65 21.49
C ALA A 165 6.03 6.57 21.13
N ASP A 166 4.76 6.80 21.47
CA ASP A 166 3.63 5.91 21.20
C ASP A 166 3.28 5.78 19.70
N ARG A 167 3.78 6.71 18.87
CA ARG A 167 3.67 6.66 17.40
C ARG A 167 4.75 5.82 16.73
N ILE A 168 5.78 5.41 17.48
CA ILE A 168 6.93 4.69 16.93
C ILE A 168 6.92 3.26 17.44
N ARG A 169 6.62 2.32 16.56
CA ARG A 169 6.79 0.89 16.84
C ARG A 169 8.24 0.49 16.53
N VAL A 170 8.78 -0.41 17.35
CA VAL A 170 10.13 -0.95 17.15
C VAL A 170 10.09 -2.46 16.95
N ALA A 171 10.98 -2.97 16.11
CA ALA A 171 11.17 -4.38 15.89
C ALA A 171 12.66 -4.71 15.66
N GLY A 172 13.11 -5.87 16.13
CA GLY A 172 14.40 -6.46 15.80
C GLY A 172 14.21 -7.64 14.87
N ARG A 173 15.00 -7.74 13.80
CA ARG A 173 15.04 -8.87 12.86
C ARG A 173 16.33 -9.66 12.95
N GLY A 174 17.31 -9.18 13.73
CA GLY A 174 18.61 -9.79 13.78
C GLY A 174 19.24 -9.86 12.39
N GLU A 175 19.78 -11.02 12.06
CA GLU A 175 20.43 -11.33 10.79
C GLU A 175 19.53 -11.99 9.73
N ARG A 176 18.20 -12.15 10.02
CA ARG A 176 17.28 -12.94 9.19
C ARG A 176 16.92 -12.30 7.85
N GLU A 177 17.05 -10.99 7.77
CA GLU A 177 16.67 -10.22 6.58
C GLU A 177 17.87 -9.39 6.10
N PRO A 178 18.93 -10.03 5.56
CA PRO A 178 20.10 -9.31 5.10
C PRO A 178 19.78 -8.49 3.84
N LEU A 179 20.23 -7.23 3.80
CA LEU A 179 20.20 -6.40 2.60
C LEU A 179 21.19 -6.93 1.56
N VAL A 180 22.31 -7.43 2.03
CA VAL A 180 23.35 -8.09 1.24
C VAL A 180 23.54 -9.50 1.77
N PRO A 181 23.21 -10.52 0.99
CA PRO A 181 23.46 -11.91 1.38
C PRO A 181 24.93 -12.16 1.68
N THR A 182 25.23 -12.72 2.84
CA THR A 182 26.58 -13.14 3.26
C THR A 182 26.52 -14.52 3.89
N PRO A 183 27.61 -15.30 3.85
CA PRO A 183 27.76 -16.46 4.72
C PRO A 183 27.70 -16.08 6.21
N ASP A 184 27.60 -17.09 7.09
CA ASP A 184 27.70 -16.91 8.53
C ASP A 184 29.09 -16.37 8.91
N GLU A 185 29.16 -15.64 10.00
CA GLU A 185 30.35 -14.99 10.55
C GLU A 185 31.08 -14.02 9.57
N VAL A 186 30.39 -13.57 8.52
CA VAL A 186 30.93 -12.56 7.61
C VAL A 186 30.31 -11.19 7.92
N ALA A 187 31.19 -10.23 8.24
CA ALA A 187 30.78 -8.85 8.52
C ALA A 187 30.34 -8.12 7.23
N GLU A 188 29.19 -7.45 7.29
CA GLU A 188 28.69 -6.61 6.20
C GLU A 188 28.07 -5.33 6.77
N ALA A 189 28.69 -4.21 6.49
CA ALA A 189 28.26 -2.91 7.03
C ALA A 189 26.83 -2.52 6.62
N ARG A 190 26.41 -2.86 5.40
CA ARG A 190 25.06 -2.57 4.89
C ARG A 190 23.97 -3.37 5.58
N ASN A 191 24.31 -4.50 6.20
CA ASN A 191 23.37 -5.28 6.99
C ASN A 191 23.19 -4.69 8.40
N ARG A 192 24.15 -3.92 8.92
CA ARG A 192 24.07 -3.24 10.22
C ARG A 192 23.28 -1.94 10.11
N ARG A 193 21.98 -2.04 9.99
CA ARG A 193 21.08 -0.92 9.67
C ARG A 193 19.82 -0.91 10.55
N VAL A 194 19.15 0.22 10.55
CA VAL A 194 17.74 0.36 10.96
C VAL A 194 16.96 0.93 9.78
N GLU A 195 15.87 0.28 9.43
CA GLU A 195 14.89 0.77 8.46
C GLU A 195 13.79 1.51 9.18
N ILE A 196 13.48 2.73 8.74
CA ILE A 196 12.33 3.50 9.24
C ILE A 196 11.30 3.53 8.13
N ASN A 197 10.15 2.94 8.38
CA ASN A 197 9.01 2.97 7.48
C ASN A 197 7.97 3.96 8.01
N VAL A 198 7.64 4.97 7.21
CA VAL A 198 6.61 5.99 7.50
C VAL A 198 5.43 5.74 6.54
N ARG A 199 4.25 5.47 7.09
CA ARG A 199 3.03 5.18 6.34
C ARG A 199 1.79 5.88 6.90
#